data_33d6f81a370ee6c3372e4591ff151af2
#
_entry.id   33d6f81a370ee6c3372e4591ff151af2
#
_cell.length_a   1.000
_cell.length_b   1.000
_cell.length_c   1.000
_cell.angle_alpha   90.00
_cell.angle_beta   90.00
_cell.angle_gamma   90.00
#
_symmetry.space_group_name_H-M   'P 1'
#
loop_
_entity.id
_entity.type
_entity.pdbx_description
1 polymer ?
#
loop_
_entity_poly.entity_id
_entity_poly.type
_entity_poly.pdbx_seq_one_letter_code
_entity_poly.pdbx_strand_id
1 'polypeptide(L)'
;MEDFELDHKSKSAAINFAYNMMQETPQTLGEFINETLENYMEQEPGTFVPLGEMHSEWEKTFNKGTHTAIICARGHLKTSWALSNLAYHMLTNQNFRALYISATLEQAWDKLEQFEELCRRSWRLQGMMKKKSSDEVGAWRKGAKYFNNGSRVHAASIGKA
;
A
#
# COMPACT_ATOMS: atom_id res chain seq x y z
N MET A 1 -19.91 -24.35 23.11
CA MET A 1 -18.99 -23.36 22.55
C MET A 1 -19.78 -22.07 22.57
N GLU A 2 -19.57 -21.23 23.60
CA GLU A 2 -20.32 -19.98 23.77
C GLU A 2 -19.78 -18.99 22.77
N ASP A 3 -20.63 -18.50 21.86
CA ASP A 3 -20.36 -17.42 20.96
C ASP A 3 -20.18 -16.15 21.80
N PHE A 4 -18.94 -15.69 21.90
CA PHE A 4 -18.60 -14.44 22.58
C PHE A 4 -18.99 -13.28 21.66
N GLU A 5 -20.28 -12.89 21.68
CA GLU A 5 -20.73 -11.67 21.03
C GLU A 5 -20.28 -10.45 21.85
N LEU A 6 -19.24 -9.77 21.39
CA LEU A 6 -18.88 -8.45 21.90
C LEU A 6 -20.08 -7.49 21.76
N ASP A 7 -20.43 -6.81 22.85
CA ASP A 7 -21.50 -5.84 22.83
C ASP A 7 -21.19 -4.67 21.87
N HIS A 8 -22.20 -3.92 21.48
CA HIS A 8 -22.07 -2.83 20.51
C HIS A 8 -21.14 -1.70 20.99
N LYS A 9 -20.98 -1.49 22.30
CA LYS A 9 -20.06 -0.53 22.90
C LYS A 9 -18.62 -0.99 22.82
N SER A 10 -18.37 -2.28 23.08
CA SER A 10 -17.05 -2.87 22.97
C SER A 10 -16.55 -2.92 21.52
N LYS A 11 -17.45 -3.21 20.56
CA LYS A 11 -17.14 -3.10 19.12
C LYS A 11 -16.78 -1.67 18.70
N SER A 12 -17.56 -0.68 19.16
CA SER A 12 -17.29 0.75 18.87
C SER A 12 -15.99 1.23 19.52
N ALA A 13 -15.71 0.81 20.75
CA ALA A 13 -14.45 1.15 21.44
C ALA A 13 -13.23 0.52 20.75
N ALA A 14 -13.33 -0.73 20.30
CA ALA A 14 -12.28 -1.41 19.56
C ALA A 14 -12.02 -0.75 18.19
N ILE A 15 -13.08 -0.32 17.49
CA ILE A 15 -12.97 0.42 16.23
C ILE A 15 -12.32 1.77 16.45
N ASN A 16 -12.72 2.51 17.49
CA ASN A 16 -12.13 3.81 17.82
C ASN A 16 -10.68 3.66 18.28
N PHE A 17 -10.35 2.63 19.06
CA PHE A 17 -8.98 2.32 19.45
C PHE A 17 -8.11 1.99 18.21
N ALA A 18 -8.59 1.14 17.33
CA ALA A 18 -7.91 0.82 16.08
C ALA A 18 -7.76 2.06 15.17
N TYR A 19 -8.79 2.90 15.08
CA TYR A 19 -8.76 4.16 14.33
C TYR A 19 -7.76 5.14 14.94
N ASN A 20 -7.73 5.28 16.26
CA ASN A 20 -6.77 6.15 16.96
C ASN A 20 -5.33 5.62 16.82
N MET A 21 -5.12 4.29 16.93
CA MET A 21 -3.82 3.68 16.66
C MET A 21 -3.37 3.86 15.20
N MET A 22 -4.30 3.91 14.25
CA MET A 22 -4.01 4.25 12.87
C MET A 22 -3.67 5.74 12.68
N GLN A 23 -4.14 6.61 13.58
CA GLN A 23 -3.84 8.04 13.59
C GLN A 23 -2.60 8.39 14.44
N GLU A 24 -2.21 7.53 15.37
CA GLU A 24 -1.01 7.73 16.19
C GLU A 24 0.24 7.55 15.34
N THR A 25 0.84 8.67 15.07
CA THR A 25 2.09 9.00 14.41
C THR A 25 2.02 9.04 12.89
N PRO A 26 2.18 10.21 12.31
CA PRO A 26 2.70 10.29 10.97
C PRO A 26 4.12 9.72 11.01
N GLN A 27 4.25 8.41 10.77
CA GLN A 27 5.55 7.85 10.43
C GLN A 27 6.07 8.62 9.24
N THR A 28 7.35 8.90 9.23
CA THR A 28 8.01 9.39 8.02
C THR A 28 7.74 8.37 6.91
N LEU A 29 7.72 8.80 5.67
CA LEU A 29 7.57 7.90 4.53
C LEU A 29 8.60 6.76 4.59
N GLY A 30 9.86 7.05 4.97
CA GLY A 30 10.92 6.06 5.09
C GLY A 30 10.62 4.99 6.15
N GLU A 31 10.14 5.38 7.33
CA GLU A 31 9.73 4.44 8.39
C GLU A 31 8.56 3.56 7.95
N PHE A 32 7.54 4.15 7.34
CA PHE A 32 6.41 3.41 6.79
C PHE A 32 6.84 2.40 5.72
N ILE A 33 7.72 2.81 4.81
CA ILE A 33 8.20 1.91 3.75
C ILE A 33 9.01 0.76 4.35
N ASN A 34 9.90 1.03 5.30
CA ASN A 34 10.68 -0.03 5.97
C ASN A 34 9.77 -1.03 6.68
N GLU A 35 8.82 -0.57 7.50
CA GLU A 35 7.85 -1.44 8.18
C GLU A 35 7.04 -2.27 7.19
N THR A 36 6.56 -1.63 6.12
CA THR A 36 5.72 -2.30 5.12
C THR A 36 6.50 -3.34 4.33
N LEU A 37 7.76 -3.06 3.98
CA LEU A 37 8.63 -3.99 3.27
C LEU A 37 9.11 -5.13 4.16
N GLU A 38 9.42 -4.87 5.43
CA GLU A 38 9.74 -5.89 6.40
C GLU A 38 8.61 -6.92 6.49
N ASN A 39 7.38 -6.47 6.74
CA ASN A 39 6.20 -7.34 6.76
C ASN A 39 5.94 -8.09 5.45
N TYR A 40 6.30 -7.50 4.32
CA TYR A 40 6.08 -8.11 3.00
C TYR A 40 7.18 -9.10 2.60
N MET A 41 8.44 -8.81 2.90
CA MET A 41 9.60 -9.53 2.39
C MET A 41 10.19 -10.52 3.41
N GLU A 42 10.01 -10.27 4.70
CA GLU A 42 10.60 -11.08 5.73
C GLU A 42 9.89 -12.44 5.83
N GLN A 43 10.61 -13.50 5.49
CA GLN A 43 10.15 -14.88 5.67
C GLN A 43 10.59 -15.45 7.02
N GLU A 44 11.73 -14.96 7.53
CA GLU A 44 12.27 -15.30 8.83
C GLU A 44 12.63 -14.02 9.58
N PRO A 45 12.30 -13.89 10.89
CA PRO A 45 12.58 -12.70 11.69
C PRO A 45 14.04 -12.27 11.64
N GLY A 46 14.29 -10.99 11.38
CA GLY A 46 15.64 -10.40 11.35
C GLY A 46 16.39 -10.58 10.02
N THR A 47 15.74 -11.08 8.97
CA THR A 47 16.37 -11.22 7.64
C THR A 47 16.20 -10.01 6.73
N PHE A 48 15.28 -9.11 7.06
CA PHE A 48 15.07 -7.91 6.27
C PHE A 48 16.20 -6.89 6.45
N VAL A 49 16.70 -6.37 5.34
CA VAL A 49 17.68 -5.28 5.31
C VAL A 49 16.94 -3.97 5.06
N PRO A 50 16.96 -3.02 6.01
CA PRO A 50 16.30 -1.73 5.85
C PRO A 50 16.81 -0.94 4.64
N LEU A 51 15.97 -0.04 4.17
CA LEU A 51 16.32 0.88 3.08
C LEU A 51 17.49 1.79 3.50
N GLY A 52 18.48 1.91 2.62
CA GLY A 52 19.66 2.76 2.84
C GLY A 52 19.48 4.20 2.32
N GLU A 53 20.56 4.98 2.40
CA GLU A 53 20.61 6.39 2.00
C GLU A 53 20.09 6.66 0.59
N MET A 54 20.38 5.79 -0.37
CA MET A 54 19.91 5.91 -1.74
C MET A 54 18.37 6.02 -1.82
N HIS A 55 17.66 5.27 -1.00
CA HIS A 55 16.20 5.30 -0.97
C HIS A 55 15.68 6.60 -0.31
N SER A 56 16.40 7.14 0.66
CA SER A 56 16.11 8.46 1.24
C SER A 56 16.27 9.59 0.21
N GLU A 57 17.23 9.47 -0.69
CA GLU A 57 17.37 10.42 -1.82
C GLU A 57 16.19 10.30 -2.80
N TRP A 58 15.67 9.11 -3.05
CA TRP A 58 14.46 8.94 -3.86
C TRP A 58 13.25 9.63 -3.21
N GLU A 59 13.08 9.46 -1.91
CA GLU A 59 12.02 10.11 -1.14
C GLU A 59 12.10 11.63 -1.25
N LYS A 60 13.28 12.22 -0.98
CA LYS A 60 13.50 13.66 -1.10
C LYS A 60 13.19 14.18 -2.51
N THR A 61 13.57 13.40 -3.52
CA THR A 61 13.35 13.78 -4.92
C THR A 61 11.88 13.69 -5.30
N PHE A 62 11.20 12.64 -4.86
CA PHE A 62 9.78 12.42 -5.14
C PHE A 62 8.90 13.48 -4.47
N ASN A 63 9.23 13.88 -3.24
CA ASN A 63 8.50 14.90 -2.48
C ASN A 63 8.62 16.31 -3.04
N LYS A 64 9.52 16.56 -3.99
CA LYS A 64 9.61 17.86 -4.70
C LYS A 64 8.41 18.12 -5.62
N GLY A 65 7.55 17.14 -5.86
CA GLY A 65 6.35 17.28 -6.68
C GLY A 65 6.61 17.49 -8.17
N THR A 66 7.81 17.19 -8.65
CA THR A 66 8.21 17.25 -10.05
C THR A 66 8.19 15.86 -10.69
N HIS A 67 8.25 15.82 -12.03
CA HIS A 67 8.44 14.55 -12.72
C HIS A 67 9.79 13.94 -12.31
N THR A 68 9.77 12.71 -11.80
CA THR A 68 10.95 12.04 -11.29
C THR A 68 11.20 10.75 -12.06
N ALA A 69 12.44 10.54 -12.48
CA ALA A 69 12.91 9.29 -13.06
C ALA A 69 13.94 8.65 -12.11
N ILE A 70 13.70 7.39 -11.72
CA ILE A 70 14.62 6.60 -10.89
C ILE A 70 15.26 5.53 -11.76
N ILE A 71 16.55 5.67 -12.02
CA ILE A 71 17.35 4.74 -12.82
C ILE A 71 18.38 4.08 -11.90
N CYS A 72 18.25 2.79 -11.64
CA CYS A 72 19.22 2.02 -10.87
C CYS A 72 19.22 0.54 -11.31
N ALA A 73 20.25 -0.20 -10.92
CA ALA A 73 20.42 -1.60 -11.25
C ALA A 73 19.26 -2.48 -10.72
N ARG A 74 19.19 -3.74 -11.17
CA ARG A 74 18.28 -4.75 -10.59
C ARG A 74 18.68 -5.04 -9.14
N GLY A 75 17.71 -5.45 -8.31
CA GLY A 75 17.97 -5.78 -6.91
C GLY A 75 17.88 -4.61 -5.92
N HIS A 76 17.72 -3.37 -6.37
CA HIS A 76 17.60 -2.19 -5.51
C HIS A 76 16.16 -1.89 -5.05
N LEU A 77 15.31 -2.87 -4.99
CA LEU A 77 13.93 -2.78 -4.47
C LEU A 77 13.05 -1.68 -5.07
N LYS A 78 13.36 -1.18 -6.30
CA LYS A 78 12.62 -0.08 -6.94
C LYS A 78 11.10 -0.28 -6.94
N THR A 79 10.66 -1.45 -7.40
CA THR A 79 9.23 -1.76 -7.50
C THR A 79 8.59 -1.83 -6.12
N SER A 80 9.24 -2.51 -5.18
CA SER A 80 8.74 -2.66 -3.81
C SER A 80 8.67 -1.31 -3.11
N TRP A 81 9.69 -0.46 -3.27
CA TRP A 81 9.69 0.92 -2.79
C TRP A 81 8.53 1.73 -3.40
N ALA A 82 8.35 1.67 -4.72
CA ALA A 82 7.30 2.41 -5.42
C ALA A 82 5.90 1.96 -4.98
N LEU A 83 5.68 0.66 -4.77
CA LEU A 83 4.40 0.13 -4.29
C LEU A 83 4.14 0.54 -2.83
N SER A 84 5.15 0.54 -1.96
CA SER A 84 5.03 1.02 -0.58
C SER A 84 4.78 2.51 -0.52
N ASN A 85 5.45 3.31 -1.36
CA ASN A 85 5.20 4.74 -1.51
C ASN A 85 3.76 5.01 -1.99
N LEU A 86 3.27 4.25 -2.95
CA LEU A 86 1.88 4.30 -3.40
C LEU A 86 0.91 4.00 -2.24
N ALA A 87 1.19 2.96 -1.45
CA ALA A 87 0.38 2.61 -0.28
C ALA A 87 0.34 3.73 0.76
N TYR A 88 1.49 4.36 1.04
CA TYR A 88 1.59 5.50 1.93
C TYR A 88 0.70 6.66 1.48
N HIS A 89 0.78 7.06 0.22
CA HIS A 89 -0.06 8.13 -0.32
C HIS A 89 -1.54 7.78 -0.35
N MET A 90 -1.89 6.52 -0.62
CA MET A 90 -3.27 6.06 -0.55
C MET A 90 -3.81 6.02 0.89
N LEU A 91 -2.95 5.77 1.87
CA LEU A 91 -3.33 5.76 3.29
C LEU A 91 -3.51 7.19 3.83
N THR A 92 -2.56 8.07 3.56
CA THR A 92 -2.46 9.40 4.17
C THR A 92 -3.32 10.46 3.48
N ASN A 93 -3.66 10.26 2.20
CA ASN A 93 -4.45 11.23 1.43
C ASN A 93 -5.83 10.67 1.11
N GLN A 94 -6.88 11.38 1.48
CA GLN A 94 -8.24 11.03 1.09
C GLN A 94 -8.45 11.21 -0.42
N ASN A 95 -9.18 10.28 -1.01
CA ASN A 95 -9.52 10.31 -2.44
C ASN A 95 -8.30 10.35 -3.40
N PHE A 96 -7.14 9.88 -2.95
CA PHE A 96 -5.93 9.84 -3.77
C PHE A 96 -6.15 8.94 -5.00
N ARG A 97 -5.69 9.40 -6.14
CA ARG A 97 -5.84 8.69 -7.42
C ARG A 97 -4.48 8.43 -8.03
N ALA A 98 -4.19 7.17 -8.31
CA ALA A 98 -2.97 6.75 -8.96
C ALA A 98 -3.25 5.93 -10.21
N LEU A 99 -2.29 5.96 -11.13
CA LEU A 99 -2.26 5.12 -12.31
C LEU A 99 -0.92 4.40 -12.35
N TYR A 100 -0.96 3.06 -12.33
CA TYR A 100 0.21 2.24 -12.51
C TYR A 100 0.32 1.82 -13.98
N ILE A 101 1.36 2.26 -14.66
CA ILE A 101 1.54 2.03 -16.09
C ILE A 101 2.72 1.07 -16.31
N SER A 102 2.54 0.07 -17.16
CA SER A 102 3.60 -0.85 -17.60
C SER A 102 3.60 -1.03 -19.11
N ALA A 103 4.56 -1.77 -19.65
CA ALA A 103 4.63 -2.06 -21.07
C ALA A 103 3.40 -2.85 -21.56
N THR A 104 2.94 -3.82 -20.76
CA THR A 104 1.72 -4.58 -21.01
C THR A 104 0.75 -4.47 -19.85
N LEU A 105 -0.53 -4.67 -20.11
CA LEU A 105 -1.57 -4.66 -19.09
C LEU A 105 -1.39 -5.81 -18.09
N GLU A 106 -0.94 -6.96 -18.54
CA GLU A 106 -0.63 -8.12 -17.69
C GLU A 106 0.45 -7.78 -16.67
N GLN A 107 1.56 -7.17 -17.10
CA GLN A 107 2.61 -6.72 -16.19
C GLN A 107 2.10 -5.69 -15.17
N ALA A 108 1.19 -4.80 -15.58
CA ALA A 108 0.59 -3.84 -14.66
C ALA A 108 -0.31 -4.56 -13.64
N TRP A 109 -1.07 -5.57 -14.04
CA TRP A 109 -1.89 -6.39 -13.15
C TRP A 109 -1.04 -7.15 -12.13
N ASP A 110 0.04 -7.79 -12.57
CA ASP A 110 0.96 -8.52 -11.68
C ASP A 110 1.52 -7.59 -10.59
N LYS A 111 1.80 -6.33 -10.94
CA LYS A 111 2.25 -5.34 -9.94
C LYS A 111 1.15 -4.91 -8.99
N LEU A 112 -0.09 -4.80 -9.44
CA LEU A 112 -1.22 -4.56 -8.55
C LEU A 112 -1.56 -5.79 -7.67
N GLU A 113 -1.26 -7.01 -8.10
CA GLU A 113 -1.33 -8.20 -7.25
C GLU A 113 -0.23 -8.17 -6.16
N GLN A 114 0.99 -7.79 -6.52
CA GLN A 114 2.06 -7.55 -5.54
C GLN A 114 1.70 -6.44 -4.54
N PHE A 115 1.09 -5.36 -5.01
CA PHE A 115 0.56 -4.29 -4.16
C PHE A 115 -0.53 -4.82 -3.20
N GLU A 116 -1.44 -5.66 -3.69
CA GLU A 116 -2.47 -6.30 -2.86
C GLU A 116 -1.85 -7.14 -1.76
N GLU A 117 -0.87 -7.97 -2.09
CA GLU A 117 -0.18 -8.82 -1.11
C GLU A 117 0.58 -7.99 -0.07
N LEU A 118 1.27 -6.94 -0.50
CA LEU A 118 1.91 -5.98 0.39
C LEU A 118 0.91 -5.37 1.38
N CYS A 119 -0.25 -4.94 0.90
CA CYS A 119 -1.30 -4.40 1.76
C CYS A 119 -1.89 -5.44 2.71
N ARG A 120 -2.02 -6.69 2.30
CA ARG A 120 -2.53 -7.78 3.15
C ARG A 120 -1.60 -8.12 4.30
N ARG A 121 -0.29 -8.00 4.11
CA ARG A 121 0.71 -8.29 5.13
C ARG A 121 0.93 -7.13 6.09
N SER A 122 0.59 -5.92 5.70
CA SER A 122 0.69 -4.74 6.57
C SER A 122 -0.56 -4.60 7.43
N TRP A 123 -0.42 -4.66 8.75
CA TRP A 123 -1.51 -4.47 9.70
C TRP A 123 -2.18 -3.09 9.56
N ARG A 124 -1.42 -2.05 9.17
CA ARG A 124 -1.94 -0.69 8.93
C ARG A 124 -2.84 -0.63 7.70
N LEU A 125 -2.52 -1.39 6.68
CA LEU A 125 -3.21 -1.32 5.39
C LEU A 125 -4.41 -2.27 5.30
N GLN A 126 -4.40 -3.38 6.03
CA GLN A 126 -5.49 -4.36 6.04
C GLN A 126 -6.85 -3.73 6.36
N GLY A 127 -6.90 -2.85 7.37
CA GLY A 127 -8.11 -2.16 7.77
C GLY A 127 -8.64 -1.14 6.74
N MET A 128 -7.78 -0.69 5.85
CA MET A 128 -8.11 0.29 4.81
C MET A 128 -8.59 -0.35 3.50
N MET A 129 -8.37 -1.64 3.33
CA MET A 129 -8.75 -2.36 2.12
C MET A 129 -10.27 -2.50 2.02
N LYS A 130 -10.87 -2.05 0.91
CA LYS A 130 -12.27 -2.32 0.63
C LYS A 130 -12.49 -3.82 0.44
N LYS A 131 -13.42 -4.42 1.18
CA LYS A 131 -13.73 -5.84 1.05
C LYS A 131 -14.19 -6.16 -0.38
N LYS A 132 -13.81 -7.32 -0.90
CA LYS A 132 -14.34 -7.88 -2.14
C LYS A 132 -15.81 -8.22 -1.92
N SER A 133 -16.71 -7.30 -2.24
CA SER A 133 -18.10 -7.67 -2.52
C SER A 133 -18.24 -7.77 -4.03
N SER A 134 -18.91 -8.80 -4.52
CA SER A 134 -19.02 -9.12 -5.95
C SER A 134 -19.71 -8.03 -6.76
N ASP A 135 -20.49 -7.16 -6.12
CA ASP A 135 -21.43 -6.26 -6.79
C ASP A 135 -21.21 -4.77 -6.47
N GLU A 136 -20.28 -4.42 -5.57
CA GLU A 136 -20.03 -3.02 -5.25
C GLU A 136 -19.04 -2.35 -6.21
N VAL A 137 -19.44 -1.19 -6.70
CA VAL A 137 -18.55 -0.24 -7.38
C VAL A 137 -17.42 0.13 -6.41
N GLY A 138 -16.18 -0.26 -6.73
CA GLY A 138 -15.01 0.01 -5.90
C GLY A 138 -14.44 -1.21 -5.16
N ALA A 139 -14.90 -2.43 -5.47
CA ALA A 139 -14.23 -3.65 -4.99
C ALA A 139 -12.84 -3.83 -5.62
N TRP A 140 -11.94 -4.49 -4.90
CA TRP A 140 -10.62 -4.83 -5.42
C TRP A 140 -10.73 -5.79 -6.59
N ARG A 141 -10.31 -5.32 -7.76
CA ARG A 141 -10.30 -6.08 -9.01
C ARG A 141 -8.87 -6.27 -9.50
N LYS A 142 -8.66 -7.16 -10.47
CA LYS A 142 -7.34 -7.41 -11.08
C LYS A 142 -6.68 -6.10 -11.55
N GLY A 143 -7.42 -5.23 -12.20
CA GLY A 143 -6.92 -3.96 -12.74
C GLY A 143 -7.15 -2.72 -11.86
N ALA A 144 -7.69 -2.86 -10.64
CA ALA A 144 -7.94 -1.71 -9.77
C ALA A 144 -8.02 -2.10 -8.30
N LYS A 145 -7.45 -1.26 -7.41
CA LYS A 145 -7.49 -1.43 -5.96
C LYS A 145 -8.03 -0.17 -5.30
N TYR A 146 -8.84 -0.34 -4.24
CA TYR A 146 -9.56 0.75 -3.59
C TYR A 146 -9.40 0.68 -2.09
N PHE A 147 -9.20 1.83 -1.44
CA PHE A 147 -9.20 1.98 0.01
C PHE A 147 -10.52 2.59 0.50
N ASN A 148 -10.85 2.36 1.76
CA ASN A 148 -12.08 2.85 2.40
C ASN A 148 -12.14 4.39 2.47
N ASN A 149 -10.99 5.08 2.43
CA ASN A 149 -10.91 6.54 2.37
C ASN A 149 -11.15 7.15 0.98
N GLY A 150 -11.61 6.35 0.02
CA GLY A 150 -11.86 6.78 -1.37
C GLY A 150 -10.64 6.75 -2.29
N SER A 151 -9.45 6.44 -1.77
CA SER A 151 -8.23 6.33 -2.57
C SER A 151 -8.27 5.12 -3.49
N ARG A 152 -7.67 5.25 -4.68
CA ARG A 152 -7.67 4.19 -5.68
C ARG A 152 -6.44 4.21 -6.58
N VAL A 153 -6.05 3.04 -7.05
CA VAL A 153 -5.07 2.87 -8.12
C VAL A 153 -5.64 2.00 -9.24
N HIS A 154 -5.35 2.36 -10.47
CA HIS A 154 -5.72 1.62 -11.68
C HIS A 154 -4.46 1.17 -12.43
N ALA A 155 -4.55 -0.01 -13.05
CA ALA A 155 -3.55 -0.50 -13.99
C ALA A 155 -3.83 0.04 -15.40
N ALA A 156 -2.76 0.38 -16.11
CA ALA A 156 -2.80 0.72 -17.53
C ALA A 156 -1.54 0.19 -18.24
N SER A 157 -1.56 0.19 -19.58
CA SER A 157 -0.39 -0.14 -20.39
C SER A 157 -0.13 0.94 -21.44
N ILE A 158 1.14 1.07 -21.82
CA ILE A 158 1.55 1.92 -22.95
C ILE A 158 1.35 1.18 -24.28
N GLY A 159 1.25 -0.14 -24.24
CA GLY A 159 1.15 -1.00 -25.40
C GLY A 159 -0.20 -0.91 -26.10
N LYS A 160 -0.15 -1.11 -27.40
CA LYS A 160 -1.18 -1.02 -28.43
C LYS A 160 -2.63 -1.08 -27.92
N ALA A 161 -3.35 0.01 -28.17
CA ALA A 161 -4.78 -0.06 -28.29
C ALA A 161 -5.17 -1.05 -29.41
#